data_e88c1fc9e20766012c44543ac00188d6
#
_entry.id   e88c1fc9e20766012c44543ac00188d6
#
_cell.length_a   1.000
_cell.length_b   1.000
_cell.length_c   1.000
_cell.angle_alpha   90.00
_cell.angle_beta   90.00
_cell.angle_gamma   90.00
#
_symmetry.space_group_name_H-M   'P 1'
#
loop_
_entity.id
_entity.type
_entity.pdbx_description
1 polymer ?
#
loop_
_entity_poly.entity_id
_entity_poly.type
_entity_poly.pdbx_seq_one_letter_code
_entity_poly.pdbx_strand_id
1 'polypeptide(L)'
;MTILCCGIILYFFTNMSKVLIPGTIFNDLLRAGLDVKNISALGAVYMYAYAASQLLAGVFSDRYGGVRILLIGGTMFTAGTIGFPFAGELYLMYLCRILTGFGAGTVFLGVAKLLGDLFAARFAMAMGGVLVLGYIGPTAGTMIVHLINAVGWQWAMAIPGMVAVAALTTILFFMKGTIKPVTRGQSFAPLLIFVRNPRMWLLWFSSSVVFGSYYILLAQIGQKSITDFCGISPEAAAGCLTIMTIMVALNNMGVNGIVKLCRNRRKIVAVGGICCTFAGGVAGWLAFACNGGITGVLTAFFLIAVPAGFFPLYSVIAKDMAPREYMGLAVALINFMAFVFIALFQNIAGRILQGVAAVKGVFPPEAYAGIFIFIAAMAFPAVISSFFIPETCDK
;
A
#
# COMPACT_ATOMS: atom_id res chain seq x y z
N MET A 1 17.83 0.50 21.18
CA MET A 1 16.47 1.14 21.13
C MET A 1 16.44 2.34 20.17
N THR A 2 17.33 3.31 20.26
CA THR A 2 17.35 4.52 19.42
C THR A 2 17.28 4.22 17.91
N ILE A 3 18.10 3.29 17.40
CA ILE A 3 18.08 2.88 15.99
C ILE A 3 16.71 2.34 15.57
N LEU A 4 16.06 1.53 16.42
CA LEU A 4 14.72 1.02 16.15
C LEU A 4 13.69 2.16 16.11
N CYS A 5 13.72 3.09 17.06
CA CYS A 5 12.81 4.25 17.06
C CYS A 5 12.96 5.08 15.78
N CYS A 6 14.20 5.37 15.35
CA CYS A 6 14.45 6.04 14.08
C CYS A 6 13.95 5.24 12.87
N GLY A 7 14.12 3.92 12.90
CA GLY A 7 13.58 3.03 11.88
C GLY A 7 12.05 3.06 11.81
N ILE A 8 11.37 3.12 12.94
CA ILE A 8 9.90 3.24 13.02
C ILE A 8 9.43 4.60 12.48
N ILE A 9 10.14 5.68 12.78
CA ILE A 9 9.88 7.02 12.20
C ILE A 9 10.02 6.97 10.68
N LEU A 10 11.09 6.39 10.16
CA LEU A 10 11.26 6.18 8.71
C LEU A 10 10.11 5.36 8.13
N TYR A 11 9.72 4.27 8.78
CA TYR A 11 8.61 3.41 8.34
C TYR A 11 7.28 4.15 8.30
N PHE A 12 6.99 5.00 9.28
CA PHE A 12 5.81 5.87 9.25
C PHE A 12 5.78 6.74 7.98
N PHE A 13 6.89 7.45 7.68
CA PHE A 13 6.96 8.31 6.49
C PHE A 13 6.94 7.53 5.18
N THR A 14 7.46 6.29 5.15
CA THR A 14 7.34 5.44 3.95
C THR A 14 5.90 5.08 3.66
N ASN A 15 5.07 4.82 4.67
CA ASN A 15 3.65 4.54 4.49
C ASN A 15 2.85 5.81 4.14
N MET A 16 3.19 6.95 4.71
CA MET A 16 2.62 8.25 4.34
C MET A 16 2.87 8.54 2.85
N SER A 17 4.08 8.31 2.35
CA SER A 17 4.47 8.55 0.96
C SER A 17 3.70 7.72 -0.07
N LYS A 18 3.09 6.59 0.34
CA LYS A 18 2.27 5.74 -0.55
C LYS A 18 1.02 6.42 -1.08
N VAL A 19 0.46 7.37 -0.33
CA VAL A 19 -0.81 8.04 -0.67
C VAL A 19 -0.63 9.45 -1.19
N LEU A 20 0.56 10.05 -1.02
CA LEU A 20 0.82 11.41 -1.48
C LEU A 20 0.70 11.54 -2.99
N ILE A 21 1.24 10.58 -3.74
CA ILE A 21 1.23 10.56 -5.21
C ILE A 21 0.62 9.23 -5.67
N PRO A 22 -0.39 9.29 -6.52
CA PRO A 22 -1.04 10.48 -7.11
C PRO A 22 -2.10 11.14 -6.21
N GLY A 23 -2.52 10.53 -5.11
CA GLY A 23 -3.71 10.88 -4.35
C GLY A 23 -3.78 12.35 -3.92
N THR A 24 -3.02 12.72 -2.88
CA THR A 24 -3.20 14.01 -2.19
C THR A 24 -2.78 15.21 -3.04
N ILE A 25 -1.68 15.10 -3.81
CA ILE A 25 -1.16 16.21 -4.65
C ILE A 25 -1.56 16.10 -6.13
N PHE A 26 -2.62 15.36 -6.45
CA PHE A 26 -3.05 15.12 -7.83
C PHE A 26 -3.31 16.44 -8.58
N ASN A 27 -4.08 17.35 -7.98
CA ASN A 27 -4.42 18.63 -8.57
C ASN A 27 -3.20 19.57 -8.69
N ASP A 28 -2.26 19.48 -7.75
CA ASP A 28 -1.05 20.32 -7.79
C ASP A 28 -0.13 19.88 -8.93
N LEU A 29 -0.01 18.57 -9.18
CA LEU A 29 0.74 18.04 -10.31
C LEU A 29 0.06 18.36 -11.66
N LEU A 30 -1.27 18.34 -11.73
CA LEU A 30 -2.00 18.81 -12.92
C LEU A 30 -1.71 20.29 -13.20
N ARG A 31 -1.73 21.15 -12.16
CA ARG A 31 -1.40 22.57 -12.29
C ARG A 31 0.06 22.81 -12.69
N ALA A 32 0.95 21.90 -12.28
CA ALA A 32 2.36 21.89 -12.70
C ALA A 32 2.57 21.42 -14.15
N GLY A 33 1.49 21.08 -14.88
CA GLY A 33 1.53 20.71 -16.31
C GLY A 33 1.73 19.21 -16.58
N LEU A 34 1.66 18.35 -15.56
CA LEU A 34 1.71 16.89 -15.78
C LEU A 34 0.35 16.39 -16.26
N ASP A 35 0.37 15.43 -17.18
CA ASP A 35 -0.84 14.73 -17.60
C ASP A 35 -1.27 13.67 -16.58
N VAL A 36 -2.54 13.27 -16.63
CA VAL A 36 -3.16 12.28 -15.73
C VAL A 36 -2.45 10.93 -15.77
N LYS A 37 -2.02 10.52 -16.96
CA LYS A 37 -1.31 9.25 -17.17
C LYS A 37 0.02 9.26 -16.45
N ASN A 38 0.80 10.33 -16.60
CA ASN A 38 2.11 10.46 -15.94
C ASN A 38 1.96 10.56 -14.41
N ILE A 39 0.97 11.29 -13.91
CA ILE A 39 0.67 11.37 -12.47
C ILE A 39 0.35 9.98 -11.91
N SER A 40 -0.50 9.22 -12.58
CA SER A 40 -0.85 7.85 -12.18
C SER A 40 0.34 6.90 -12.26
N ALA A 41 1.14 7.02 -13.33
CA ALA A 41 2.35 6.22 -13.51
C ALA A 41 3.43 6.52 -12.45
N LEU A 42 3.56 7.75 -11.98
CA LEU A 42 4.44 8.11 -10.86
C LEU A 42 4.03 7.39 -9.56
N GLY A 43 2.73 7.22 -9.30
CA GLY A 43 2.24 6.38 -8.21
C GLY A 43 2.57 4.92 -8.41
N ALA A 44 2.27 4.38 -9.59
CA ALA A 44 2.49 2.98 -9.93
C ALA A 44 3.97 2.59 -9.88
N VAL A 45 4.88 3.42 -10.37
CA VAL A 45 6.34 3.17 -10.34
C VAL A 45 6.84 3.03 -8.91
N TYR A 46 6.34 3.84 -7.96
CA TYR A 46 6.64 3.66 -6.55
C TYR A 46 6.24 2.26 -6.07
N MET A 47 5.02 1.81 -6.41
CA MET A 47 4.50 0.51 -5.96
C MET A 47 5.27 -0.66 -6.59
N TYR A 48 5.65 -0.57 -7.87
CA TYR A 48 6.53 -1.58 -8.52
C TYR A 48 7.90 -1.65 -7.85
N ALA A 49 8.53 -0.50 -7.57
CA ALA A 49 9.82 -0.43 -6.88
C ALA A 49 9.72 -0.99 -5.46
N TYR A 50 8.64 -0.66 -4.74
CA TYR A 50 8.33 -1.22 -3.43
C TYR A 50 8.19 -2.75 -3.48
N ALA A 51 7.41 -3.28 -4.44
CA ALA A 51 7.25 -4.71 -4.64
C ALA A 51 8.60 -5.40 -4.89
N ALA A 52 9.39 -4.88 -5.84
CA ALA A 52 10.71 -5.42 -6.16
C ALA A 52 11.63 -5.46 -4.92
N SER A 53 11.61 -4.41 -4.10
CA SER A 53 12.41 -4.34 -2.88
C SER A 53 12.03 -5.41 -1.85
N GLN A 54 10.74 -5.82 -1.78
CA GLN A 54 10.29 -6.86 -0.85
C GLN A 54 10.96 -8.21 -1.13
N LEU A 55 11.14 -8.57 -2.40
CA LEU A 55 11.81 -9.83 -2.77
C LEU A 55 13.32 -9.73 -2.52
N LEU A 56 13.95 -8.64 -2.97
CA LEU A 56 15.39 -8.48 -2.90
C LEU A 56 15.87 -8.26 -1.46
N ALA A 57 15.22 -7.38 -0.72
CA ALA A 57 15.63 -7.05 0.64
C ALA A 57 15.37 -8.20 1.62
N GLY A 58 14.42 -9.11 1.36
CA GLY A 58 14.26 -10.35 2.12
C GLY A 58 15.54 -11.18 2.13
N VAL A 59 16.14 -11.38 0.94
CA VAL A 59 17.42 -12.11 0.79
C VAL A 59 18.61 -11.32 1.36
N PHE A 60 18.63 -10.00 1.13
CA PHE A 60 19.72 -9.15 1.59
C PHE A 60 19.67 -8.86 3.10
N SER A 61 18.48 -8.85 3.74
CA SER A 61 18.36 -8.58 5.17
C SER A 61 19.05 -9.64 6.02
N ASP A 62 18.99 -10.90 5.61
CA ASP A 62 19.68 -12.00 6.29
C ASP A 62 21.19 -11.94 6.10
N ARG A 63 21.64 -11.44 4.95
CA ARG A 63 23.06 -11.31 4.65
C ARG A 63 23.72 -10.10 5.34
N TYR A 64 23.10 -8.93 5.26
CA TYR A 64 23.72 -7.66 5.68
C TYR A 64 23.27 -7.18 7.06
N GLY A 65 22.21 -7.77 7.62
CA GLY A 65 21.62 -7.39 8.90
C GLY A 65 20.71 -6.16 8.83
N GLY A 66 19.82 -6.03 9.82
CA GLY A 66 18.74 -5.04 9.81
C GLY A 66 19.21 -3.59 9.76
N VAL A 67 20.31 -3.23 10.46
CA VAL A 67 20.80 -1.84 10.50
C VAL A 67 21.31 -1.37 9.14
N ARG A 68 22.12 -2.19 8.45
CA ARG A 68 22.63 -1.82 7.11
C ARG A 68 21.51 -1.69 6.09
N ILE A 69 20.55 -2.62 6.11
CA ILE A 69 19.39 -2.61 5.23
C ILE A 69 18.53 -1.36 5.49
N LEU A 70 18.34 -0.99 6.76
CA LEU A 70 17.62 0.22 7.16
C LEU A 70 18.32 1.49 6.67
N LEU A 71 19.66 1.56 6.76
CA LEU A 71 20.45 2.69 6.26
C LEU A 71 20.36 2.83 4.74
N ILE A 72 20.57 1.73 4.00
CA ILE A 72 20.50 1.74 2.52
C ILE A 72 19.09 2.18 2.09
N GLY A 73 18.05 1.54 2.63
CA GLY A 73 16.67 1.85 2.28
C GLY A 73 16.27 3.26 2.70
N GLY A 74 16.65 3.67 3.91
CA GLY A 74 16.39 5.01 4.41
C GLY A 74 17.06 6.10 3.57
N THR A 75 18.30 5.90 3.14
CA THR A 75 19.01 6.86 2.26
C THR A 75 18.31 6.97 0.89
N MET A 76 17.94 5.84 0.27
CA MET A 76 17.22 5.86 -1.00
C MET A 76 15.85 6.55 -0.86
N PHE A 77 15.09 6.20 0.20
CA PHE A 77 13.80 6.82 0.50
C PHE A 77 13.94 8.34 0.67
N THR A 78 14.89 8.78 1.47
CA THR A 78 15.12 10.19 1.79
C THR A 78 15.54 10.98 0.55
N ALA A 79 16.51 10.47 -0.22
CA ALA A 79 16.96 11.10 -1.46
C ALA A 79 15.82 11.27 -2.47
N GLY A 80 15.02 10.21 -2.67
CA GLY A 80 13.87 10.27 -3.57
C GLY A 80 12.75 11.20 -3.07
N THR A 81 12.49 11.23 -1.76
CA THR A 81 11.43 12.07 -1.17
C THR A 81 11.79 13.56 -1.24
N ILE A 82 13.04 13.92 -0.96
CA ILE A 82 13.51 15.33 -1.06
C ILE A 82 13.68 15.73 -2.53
N GLY A 83 14.20 14.84 -3.37
CA GLY A 83 14.46 15.15 -4.78
C GLY A 83 13.20 15.35 -5.62
N PHE A 84 12.13 14.61 -5.32
CA PHE A 84 10.91 14.59 -6.14
C PHE A 84 10.28 15.98 -6.34
N PRO A 85 9.99 16.78 -5.29
CA PRO A 85 9.32 18.07 -5.45
C PRO A 85 10.14 19.13 -6.21
N PHE A 86 11.44 18.93 -6.32
CA PHE A 86 12.36 19.84 -7.01
C PHE A 86 12.88 19.26 -8.34
N ALA A 87 12.38 18.11 -8.77
CA ALA A 87 12.70 17.51 -10.06
C ALA A 87 12.03 18.31 -11.18
N GLY A 88 12.83 19.02 -11.99
CA GLY A 88 12.33 19.83 -13.11
C GLY A 88 11.86 19.00 -14.30
N GLU A 89 12.34 17.75 -14.43
CA GLU A 89 12.09 16.87 -15.57
C GLU A 89 11.36 15.60 -15.14
N LEU A 90 10.43 15.13 -16.00
CA LEU A 90 9.60 13.97 -15.73
C LEU A 90 10.42 12.69 -15.42
N TYR A 91 11.53 12.46 -16.15
CA TYR A 91 12.39 11.30 -15.90
C TYR A 91 13.04 11.34 -14.52
N LEU A 92 13.40 12.52 -14.01
CA LEU A 92 13.92 12.69 -12.64
C LEU A 92 12.83 12.42 -11.61
N MET A 93 11.58 12.83 -11.87
CA MET A 93 10.45 12.48 -11.01
C MET A 93 10.28 10.96 -10.93
N TYR A 94 10.35 10.24 -12.06
CA TYR A 94 10.31 8.77 -12.07
C TYR A 94 11.47 8.15 -11.29
N LEU A 95 12.69 8.65 -11.47
CA LEU A 95 13.85 8.17 -10.73
C LEU A 95 13.67 8.38 -9.20
N CYS A 96 13.21 9.54 -8.80
CA CYS A 96 12.90 9.83 -7.39
C CYS A 96 11.83 8.88 -6.84
N ARG A 97 10.79 8.54 -7.63
CA ARG A 97 9.74 7.59 -7.22
C ARG A 97 10.27 6.16 -7.12
N ILE A 98 11.16 5.74 -8.01
CA ILE A 98 11.85 4.44 -7.91
C ILE A 98 12.67 4.37 -6.62
N LEU A 99 13.50 5.39 -6.35
CA LEU A 99 14.31 5.47 -5.13
C LEU A 99 13.44 5.46 -3.87
N THR A 100 12.38 6.28 -3.84
CA THR A 100 11.46 6.35 -2.71
C THR A 100 10.76 5.01 -2.48
N GLY A 101 10.24 4.36 -3.54
CA GLY A 101 9.52 3.09 -3.44
C GLY A 101 10.42 1.95 -3.01
N PHE A 102 11.59 1.82 -3.64
CA PHE A 102 12.56 0.78 -3.30
C PHE A 102 13.08 0.96 -1.86
N GLY A 103 13.42 2.19 -1.49
CA GLY A 103 13.84 2.55 -0.14
C GLY A 103 12.77 2.24 0.91
N ALA A 104 11.51 2.55 0.62
CA ALA A 104 10.39 2.31 1.52
C ALA A 104 10.20 0.82 1.87
N GLY A 105 10.24 -0.07 0.87
CA GLY A 105 10.12 -1.51 1.13
C GLY A 105 11.33 -2.08 1.87
N THR A 106 12.52 -1.55 1.59
CA THR A 106 13.76 -1.93 2.27
C THR A 106 13.75 -1.46 3.74
N VAL A 107 13.24 -0.26 4.05
CA VAL A 107 13.07 0.25 5.43
C VAL A 107 12.18 -0.70 6.24
N PHE A 108 11.04 -1.13 5.69
CA PHE A 108 10.14 -2.07 6.38
C PHE A 108 10.86 -3.35 6.82
N LEU A 109 11.64 -3.94 5.91
CA LEU A 109 12.38 -5.18 6.21
C LEU A 109 13.51 -4.96 7.22
N GLY A 110 14.18 -3.81 7.15
CA GLY A 110 15.18 -3.41 8.15
C GLY A 110 14.58 -3.30 9.55
N VAL A 111 13.41 -2.67 9.69
CA VAL A 111 12.67 -2.56 10.96
C VAL A 111 12.21 -3.95 11.43
N ALA A 112 11.64 -4.78 10.56
CA ALA A 112 11.19 -6.13 10.91
C ALA A 112 12.35 -7.00 11.42
N LYS A 113 13.53 -6.92 10.77
CA LYS A 113 14.74 -7.64 11.21
C LYS A 113 15.24 -7.16 12.57
N LEU A 114 15.27 -5.85 12.80
CA LEU A 114 15.65 -5.28 14.10
C LEU A 114 14.70 -5.70 15.21
N LEU A 115 13.38 -5.74 14.93
CA LEU A 115 12.40 -6.26 15.88
C LEU A 115 12.62 -7.72 16.21
N GLY A 116 12.91 -8.56 15.20
CA GLY A 116 13.26 -9.97 15.41
C GLY A 116 14.50 -10.14 16.27
N ASP A 117 15.52 -9.32 16.05
CA ASP A 117 16.77 -9.36 16.82
C ASP A 117 16.62 -8.87 18.27
N LEU A 118 15.77 -7.83 18.50
CA LEU A 118 15.64 -7.20 19.83
C LEU A 118 14.50 -7.80 20.67
N PHE A 119 13.45 -8.31 20.05
CA PHE A 119 12.21 -8.76 20.71
C PHE A 119 11.79 -10.17 20.27
N ALA A 120 12.74 -11.09 20.09
CA ALA A 120 12.46 -12.45 19.59
C ALA A 120 11.27 -13.13 20.30
N ALA A 121 11.23 -13.10 21.64
CA ALA A 121 10.16 -13.70 22.45
C ALA A 121 8.79 -12.98 22.33
N ARG A 122 8.78 -11.70 21.91
CA ARG A 122 7.57 -10.86 21.81
C ARG A 122 7.44 -10.25 20.42
N PHE A 123 8.06 -10.87 19.42
CA PHE A 123 8.12 -10.35 18.05
C PHE A 123 6.73 -9.99 17.48
N ALA A 124 5.76 -10.90 17.62
CA ALA A 124 4.43 -10.70 17.09
C ALA A 124 3.74 -9.44 17.68
N MET A 125 3.90 -9.22 19.00
CA MET A 125 3.32 -8.04 19.67
C MET A 125 4.02 -6.76 19.23
N ALA A 126 5.35 -6.75 19.19
CA ALA A 126 6.14 -5.59 18.76
C ALA A 126 5.87 -5.24 17.29
N MET A 127 5.80 -6.25 16.42
CA MET A 127 5.47 -6.08 15.00
C MET A 127 4.04 -5.55 14.81
N GLY A 128 3.08 -6.03 15.62
CA GLY A 128 1.71 -5.52 15.62
C GLY A 128 1.67 -4.02 15.90
N GLY A 129 2.42 -3.54 16.91
CA GLY A 129 2.54 -2.11 17.22
C GLY A 129 3.12 -1.29 16.06
N VAL A 130 4.15 -1.80 15.39
CA VAL A 130 4.75 -1.14 14.22
C VAL A 130 3.77 -1.09 13.04
N LEU A 131 3.00 -2.15 12.82
CA LEU A 131 1.98 -2.17 11.76
C LEU A 131 0.86 -1.16 12.01
N VAL A 132 0.44 -0.96 13.26
CA VAL A 132 -0.53 0.10 13.62
C VAL A 132 0.01 1.47 13.23
N LEU A 133 1.27 1.79 13.55
CA LEU A 133 1.92 3.02 13.09
C LEU A 133 2.00 3.10 11.55
N GLY A 134 2.17 1.96 10.88
CA GLY A 134 2.09 1.85 9.43
C GLY A 134 0.73 2.29 8.87
N TYR A 135 -0.37 2.06 9.57
CA TYR A 135 -1.71 2.54 9.16
C TYR A 135 -1.94 4.02 9.47
N ILE A 136 -1.28 4.57 10.49
CA ILE A 136 -1.36 6.02 10.78
C ILE A 136 -0.64 6.83 9.68
N GLY A 137 0.41 6.27 9.06
CA GLY A 137 1.14 6.93 7.96
C GLY A 137 0.27 7.38 6.79
N PRO A 138 -0.51 6.49 6.13
CA PRO A 138 -1.44 6.88 5.08
C PRO A 138 -2.48 7.89 5.54
N THR A 139 -3.01 7.77 6.75
CA THR A 139 -3.93 8.75 7.34
C THR A 139 -3.29 10.14 7.43
N ALA A 140 -2.05 10.23 7.92
CA ALA A 140 -1.31 11.47 7.94
C ALA A 140 -1.04 12.00 6.50
N GLY A 141 -0.82 11.09 5.54
CA GLY A 141 -0.64 11.44 4.13
C GLY A 141 -1.88 12.06 3.49
N THR A 142 -3.09 11.59 3.80
CA THR A 142 -4.32 12.23 3.33
C THR A 142 -4.55 13.58 4.00
N MET A 143 -4.18 13.74 5.27
CA MET A 143 -4.33 14.97 6.05
C MET A 143 -3.26 16.03 5.75
N ILE A 144 -2.19 15.70 5.02
CA ILE A 144 -1.11 16.67 4.68
C ILE A 144 -1.62 17.86 3.84
N VAL A 145 -2.84 17.78 3.31
CA VAL A 145 -3.49 18.88 2.57
C VAL A 145 -3.49 20.20 3.34
N HIS A 146 -3.61 20.15 4.68
CA HIS A 146 -3.50 21.34 5.52
C HIS A 146 -2.10 21.98 5.46
N LEU A 147 -1.06 21.15 5.41
CA LEU A 147 0.32 21.63 5.28
C LEU A 147 0.58 22.14 3.86
N ILE A 148 0.01 21.50 2.84
CA ILE A 148 0.10 21.94 1.45
C ILE A 148 -0.47 23.36 1.31
N ASN A 149 -1.62 23.64 1.93
CA ASN A 149 -2.25 24.96 1.91
C ASN A 149 -1.40 26.02 2.62
N ALA A 150 -0.59 25.64 3.63
CA ALA A 150 0.23 26.56 4.40
C ALA A 150 1.58 26.88 3.73
N VAL A 151 2.27 25.88 3.18
CA VAL A 151 3.67 26.01 2.72
C VAL A 151 3.89 25.62 1.24
N GLY A 152 2.82 25.21 0.54
CA GLY A 152 2.90 24.65 -0.82
C GLY A 152 3.26 23.16 -0.83
N TRP A 153 2.89 22.49 -1.94
CA TRP A 153 3.05 21.04 -2.04
C TRP A 153 4.51 20.58 -2.06
N GLN A 154 5.42 21.40 -2.62
CA GLN A 154 6.85 21.09 -2.68
C GLN A 154 7.45 20.93 -1.28
N TRP A 155 7.23 21.92 -0.42
CA TRP A 155 7.73 21.93 0.95
C TRP A 155 7.00 20.92 1.82
N ALA A 156 5.69 20.78 1.65
CA ALA A 156 4.91 19.76 2.36
C ALA A 156 5.43 18.34 2.09
N MET A 157 5.94 18.07 0.88
CA MET A 157 6.58 16.80 0.54
C MET A 157 8.05 16.71 0.99
N ALA A 158 8.79 17.80 1.03
CA ALA A 158 10.18 17.79 1.43
C ALA A 158 10.36 17.63 2.96
N ILE A 159 9.44 18.16 3.77
CA ILE A 159 9.50 18.09 5.24
C ILE A 159 9.65 16.65 5.77
N PRO A 160 8.84 15.66 5.35
CA PRO A 160 9.04 14.26 5.71
C PRO A 160 10.45 13.73 5.37
N GLY A 161 10.98 14.15 4.23
CA GLY A 161 12.34 13.82 3.82
C GLY A 161 13.41 14.44 4.75
N MET A 162 13.23 15.68 5.20
CA MET A 162 14.13 16.33 6.16
C MET A 162 14.11 15.62 7.52
N VAL A 163 12.95 15.22 8.01
CA VAL A 163 12.85 14.40 9.23
C VAL A 163 13.55 13.06 9.04
N ALA A 164 13.41 12.45 7.85
CA ALA A 164 14.12 11.22 7.52
C ALA A 164 15.66 11.40 7.52
N VAL A 165 16.19 12.55 7.08
CA VAL A 165 17.64 12.88 7.21
C VAL A 165 18.05 12.86 8.68
N ALA A 166 17.29 13.53 9.55
CA ALA A 166 17.58 13.55 10.98
C ALA A 166 17.57 12.15 11.61
N ALA A 167 16.62 11.31 11.23
CA ALA A 167 16.56 9.91 11.67
C ALA A 167 17.78 9.12 11.19
N LEU A 168 18.19 9.28 9.91
CA LEU A 168 19.35 8.59 9.34
C LEU A 168 20.66 9.02 10.00
N THR A 169 20.86 10.33 10.21
CA THR A 169 22.06 10.84 10.89
C THR A 169 22.14 10.30 12.32
N THR A 170 21.01 10.21 13.02
CA THR A 170 20.94 9.58 14.34
C THR A 170 21.32 8.08 14.26
N ILE A 171 20.82 7.34 13.28
CA ILE A 171 21.19 5.92 13.09
C ILE A 171 22.69 5.81 12.84
N LEU A 172 23.26 6.63 11.97
CA LEU A 172 24.70 6.63 11.66
C LEU A 172 25.55 6.91 12.90
N PHE A 173 25.12 7.81 13.77
CA PHE A 173 25.82 8.13 15.01
C PHE A 173 25.82 6.97 16.00
N PHE A 174 24.69 6.26 16.15
CA PHE A 174 24.52 5.20 17.13
C PHE A 174 24.84 3.77 16.58
N MET A 175 25.16 3.62 15.28
CA MET A 175 25.37 2.30 14.67
C MET A 175 26.73 1.65 15.02
N LYS A 176 27.68 2.38 15.56
CA LYS A 176 29.02 1.85 15.92
C LYS A 176 28.88 0.68 16.90
N GLY A 177 29.42 -0.47 16.53
CA GLY A 177 29.35 -1.71 17.31
C GLY A 177 28.07 -2.55 17.14
N THR A 178 27.06 -2.06 16.42
CA THR A 178 25.77 -2.75 16.25
C THR A 178 25.69 -3.55 14.92
N ILE A 179 26.71 -3.41 14.06
CA ILE A 179 26.72 -4.03 12.74
C ILE A 179 27.14 -5.50 12.86
N LYS A 180 26.21 -6.41 12.56
CA LYS A 180 26.49 -7.85 12.50
C LYS A 180 27.35 -8.21 11.28
N PRO A 181 28.19 -9.26 11.37
CA PRO A 181 28.95 -9.77 10.23
C PRO A 181 28.00 -10.28 9.13
N VAL A 182 28.49 -10.23 7.89
CA VAL A 182 27.77 -10.73 6.71
C VAL A 182 27.67 -12.25 6.77
N THR A 183 26.46 -12.79 6.69
CA THR A 183 26.21 -14.25 6.65
C THR A 183 25.83 -14.71 5.23
N ARG A 184 25.81 -16.02 4.99
CA ARG A 184 25.32 -16.57 3.72
C ARG A 184 23.82 -16.30 3.60
N GLY A 185 23.41 -15.62 2.52
CA GLY A 185 22.00 -15.33 2.22
C GLY A 185 21.25 -16.56 1.73
N GLN A 186 19.91 -16.49 1.78
CA GLN A 186 19.04 -17.52 1.21
C GLN A 186 19.06 -17.49 -0.32
N SER A 187 18.78 -18.65 -0.95
CA SER A 187 18.67 -18.79 -2.40
C SER A 187 17.27 -18.39 -2.90
N PHE A 188 17.16 -17.95 -4.16
CA PHE A 188 15.89 -17.76 -4.84
C PHE A 188 15.28 -19.04 -5.44
N ALA A 189 16.02 -20.17 -5.39
CA ALA A 189 15.57 -21.44 -5.97
C ALA A 189 14.17 -21.89 -5.47
N PRO A 190 13.78 -21.69 -4.18
CA PRO A 190 12.45 -22.06 -3.69
C PRO A 190 11.29 -21.28 -4.33
N LEU A 191 11.55 -20.16 -5.00
CA LEU A 191 10.52 -19.36 -5.68
C LEU A 191 9.74 -20.20 -6.71
N LEU A 192 10.43 -21.11 -7.40
CA LEU A 192 9.81 -21.97 -8.42
C LEU A 192 8.71 -22.89 -7.85
N ILE A 193 8.82 -23.28 -6.58
CA ILE A 193 7.82 -24.11 -5.90
C ILE A 193 6.47 -23.38 -5.86
N PHE A 194 6.49 -22.11 -5.55
CA PHE A 194 5.29 -21.27 -5.44
C PHE A 194 4.71 -20.91 -6.82
N VAL A 195 5.57 -20.54 -7.78
CA VAL A 195 5.14 -20.16 -9.14
C VAL A 195 4.50 -21.35 -9.88
N ARG A 196 4.92 -22.58 -9.58
CA ARG A 196 4.35 -23.80 -10.17
C ARG A 196 3.04 -24.26 -9.51
N ASN A 197 2.66 -23.69 -8.36
CA ASN A 197 1.45 -24.07 -7.64
C ASN A 197 0.25 -23.23 -8.10
N PRO A 198 -0.74 -23.79 -8.85
CA PRO A 198 -1.87 -23.02 -9.37
C PRO A 198 -2.77 -22.46 -8.27
N ARG A 199 -2.83 -23.11 -7.10
CA ARG A 199 -3.62 -22.61 -5.95
C ARG A 199 -3.03 -21.35 -5.36
N MET A 200 -1.72 -21.16 -5.45
CA MET A 200 -1.05 -19.91 -5.03
C MET A 200 -1.45 -18.76 -5.96
N TRP A 201 -1.56 -18.98 -7.27
CA TRP A 201 -2.02 -17.96 -8.21
C TRP A 201 -3.46 -17.51 -7.93
N LEU A 202 -4.34 -18.44 -7.59
CA LEU A 202 -5.74 -18.12 -7.21
C LEU A 202 -5.77 -17.23 -5.95
N LEU A 203 -4.97 -17.56 -4.93
CA LEU A 203 -4.84 -16.79 -3.71
C LEU A 203 -4.24 -15.41 -3.98
N TRP A 204 -3.14 -15.34 -4.75
CA TRP A 204 -2.49 -14.09 -5.10
C TRP A 204 -3.42 -13.18 -5.88
N PHE A 205 -4.08 -13.70 -6.90
CA PHE A 205 -5.02 -12.93 -7.70
C PHE A 205 -6.16 -12.37 -6.83
N SER A 206 -6.83 -13.23 -6.07
CA SER A 206 -7.98 -12.84 -5.24
C SER A 206 -7.61 -11.77 -4.21
N SER A 207 -6.53 -11.98 -3.44
CA SER A 207 -6.08 -11.03 -2.44
C SER A 207 -5.59 -9.71 -3.04
N SER A 208 -4.92 -9.79 -4.20
CA SER A 208 -4.37 -8.62 -4.88
C SER A 208 -5.45 -7.73 -5.50
N VAL A 209 -6.54 -8.31 -5.98
CA VAL A 209 -7.71 -7.55 -6.48
C VAL A 209 -8.34 -6.74 -5.34
N VAL A 210 -8.54 -7.35 -4.16
CA VAL A 210 -9.07 -6.65 -2.98
C VAL A 210 -8.17 -5.48 -2.61
N PHE A 211 -6.88 -5.72 -2.50
CA PHE A 211 -5.92 -4.73 -2.04
C PHE A 211 -5.68 -3.62 -3.09
N GLY A 212 -5.61 -3.99 -4.36
CA GLY A 212 -5.50 -3.07 -5.48
C GLY A 212 -6.71 -2.14 -5.60
N SER A 213 -7.92 -2.67 -5.44
CA SER A 213 -9.17 -1.89 -5.44
C SER A 213 -9.20 -0.86 -4.31
N TYR A 214 -8.81 -1.26 -3.11
CA TYR A 214 -8.70 -0.35 -1.96
C TYR A 214 -7.68 0.77 -2.21
N TYR A 215 -6.48 0.42 -2.72
CA TYR A 215 -5.42 1.40 -2.93
C TYR A 215 -5.70 2.39 -4.08
N ILE A 216 -6.49 2.03 -5.09
CA ILE A 216 -6.99 3.00 -6.06
C ILE A 216 -7.77 4.11 -5.34
N LEU A 217 -8.66 3.73 -4.43
CA LEU A 217 -9.46 4.69 -3.67
C LEU A 217 -8.57 5.52 -2.74
N LEU A 218 -7.73 4.87 -1.95
CA LEU A 218 -6.92 5.55 -0.94
C LEU A 218 -5.86 6.47 -1.54
N ALA A 219 -5.14 5.98 -2.57
CA ALA A 219 -3.89 6.60 -3.02
C ALA A 219 -4.00 7.26 -4.40
N GLN A 220 -5.18 7.30 -5.03
CA GLN A 220 -5.31 7.89 -6.37
C GLN A 220 -6.58 8.70 -6.56
N ILE A 221 -7.75 8.05 -6.56
CA ILE A 221 -8.97 8.73 -6.98
C ILE A 221 -9.90 9.14 -5.83
N GLY A 222 -9.71 8.60 -4.63
CA GLY A 222 -10.72 8.73 -3.57
C GLY A 222 -11.00 10.18 -3.20
N GLN A 223 -9.97 10.93 -2.82
CA GLN A 223 -10.12 12.35 -2.50
C GLN A 223 -10.68 13.14 -3.70
N LYS A 224 -10.10 12.90 -4.89
CA LYS A 224 -10.49 13.59 -6.13
C LYS A 224 -11.93 13.31 -6.52
N SER A 225 -12.39 12.06 -6.50
CA SER A 225 -13.75 11.68 -6.87
C SER A 225 -14.81 12.28 -5.92
N ILE A 226 -14.49 12.32 -4.62
CA ILE A 226 -15.38 12.94 -3.63
C ILE A 226 -15.46 14.45 -3.84
N THR A 227 -14.34 15.13 -4.08
CA THR A 227 -14.33 16.58 -4.35
C THR A 227 -15.03 16.93 -5.66
N ASP A 228 -14.72 16.22 -6.74
CA ASP A 228 -15.25 16.52 -8.07
C ASP A 228 -16.75 16.25 -8.17
N PHE A 229 -17.23 15.13 -7.59
CA PHE A 229 -18.61 14.70 -7.72
C PHE A 229 -19.52 15.23 -6.63
N CYS A 230 -19.05 15.27 -5.37
CA CYS A 230 -19.89 15.73 -4.24
C CYS A 230 -19.74 17.22 -3.94
N GLY A 231 -18.77 17.91 -4.56
CA GLY A 231 -18.54 19.36 -4.37
C GLY A 231 -18.07 19.74 -2.97
N ILE A 232 -17.54 18.79 -2.17
CA ILE A 232 -17.03 19.05 -0.83
C ILE A 232 -15.53 19.41 -0.87
N SER A 233 -15.07 20.08 0.20
CA SER A 233 -13.68 20.53 0.27
C SER A 233 -12.69 19.37 0.27
N PRO A 234 -11.44 19.57 -0.21
CA PRO A 234 -10.39 18.55 -0.16
C PRO A 234 -10.10 18.04 1.27
N GLU A 235 -10.25 18.91 2.28
CA GLU A 235 -10.05 18.57 3.67
C GLU A 235 -11.15 17.61 4.17
N ALA A 236 -12.41 17.88 3.84
CA ALA A 236 -13.53 17.01 4.20
C ALA A 236 -13.42 15.64 3.48
N ALA A 237 -13.04 15.64 2.20
CA ALA A 237 -12.77 14.42 1.45
C ALA A 237 -11.61 13.60 2.06
N ALA A 238 -10.52 14.27 2.48
CA ALA A 238 -9.42 13.63 3.22
C ALA A 238 -9.90 13.03 4.55
N GLY A 239 -10.84 13.69 5.25
CA GLY A 239 -11.50 13.17 6.45
C GLY A 239 -12.24 11.86 6.18
N CYS A 240 -12.99 11.75 5.08
CA CYS A 240 -13.66 10.50 4.67
C CYS A 240 -12.66 9.36 4.43
N LEU A 241 -11.54 9.62 3.74
CA LEU A 241 -10.48 8.63 3.52
C LEU A 241 -9.78 8.23 4.82
N THR A 242 -9.65 9.16 5.76
CA THR A 242 -9.11 8.88 7.11
C THR A 242 -9.99 7.89 7.86
N ILE A 243 -11.31 8.10 7.87
CA ILE A 243 -12.27 7.18 8.49
C ILE A 243 -12.19 5.80 7.82
N MET A 244 -12.12 5.76 6.49
CA MET A 244 -11.95 4.53 5.72
C MET A 244 -10.66 3.79 6.13
N THR A 245 -9.55 4.49 6.29
CA THR A 245 -8.26 3.89 6.68
C THR A 245 -8.29 3.36 8.13
N ILE A 246 -8.91 4.10 9.06
CA ILE A 246 -9.10 3.66 10.44
C ILE A 246 -9.93 2.38 10.47
N MET A 247 -11.00 2.30 9.69
CA MET A 247 -11.84 1.11 9.60
C MET A 247 -11.04 -0.10 9.07
N VAL A 248 -10.20 0.08 8.08
CA VAL A 248 -9.30 -0.98 7.59
C VAL A 248 -8.35 -1.44 8.67
N ALA A 249 -7.77 -0.53 9.45
CA ALA A 249 -6.89 -0.86 10.57
C ALA A 249 -7.63 -1.66 11.67
N LEU A 250 -8.84 -1.26 12.03
CA LEU A 250 -9.69 -1.97 13.01
C LEU A 250 -10.05 -3.37 12.51
N ASN A 251 -10.44 -3.51 11.24
CA ASN A 251 -10.72 -4.82 10.64
C ASN A 251 -9.47 -5.72 10.59
N ASN A 252 -8.30 -5.14 10.33
CA ASN A 252 -7.02 -5.87 10.34
C ASN A 252 -6.73 -6.45 11.73
N MET A 253 -6.99 -5.69 12.80
CA MET A 253 -6.84 -6.16 14.18
C MET A 253 -7.92 -7.19 14.54
N GLY A 254 -9.14 -7.00 14.04
CA GLY A 254 -10.32 -7.81 14.37
C GLY A 254 -10.52 -9.06 13.52
N VAL A 255 -9.74 -9.26 12.45
CA VAL A 255 -9.99 -10.33 11.48
C VAL A 255 -10.01 -11.74 12.10
N ASN A 256 -9.17 -12.00 13.09
CA ASN A 256 -9.18 -13.27 13.82
C ASN A 256 -10.48 -13.50 14.60
N GLY A 257 -11.09 -12.44 15.14
CA GLY A 257 -12.42 -12.49 15.77
C GLY A 257 -13.51 -12.84 14.75
N ILE A 258 -13.45 -12.22 13.56
CA ILE A 258 -14.39 -12.50 12.46
C ILE A 258 -14.27 -13.97 12.01
N VAL A 259 -13.04 -14.49 11.88
CA VAL A 259 -12.79 -15.90 11.54
C VAL A 259 -13.40 -16.84 12.58
N LYS A 260 -13.25 -16.54 13.88
CA LYS A 260 -13.87 -17.32 14.98
C LYS A 260 -15.39 -17.31 14.89
N LEU A 261 -16.02 -16.18 14.60
CA LEU A 261 -17.47 -16.08 14.40
C LEU A 261 -17.95 -16.93 13.22
N CYS A 262 -17.11 -17.06 12.17
CA CYS A 262 -17.33 -17.92 11.01
C CYS A 262 -16.92 -19.39 11.25
N ARG A 263 -16.94 -19.86 12.50
CA ARG A 263 -16.59 -21.26 12.89
C ARG A 263 -15.17 -21.65 12.46
N ASN A 264 -14.22 -20.72 12.57
CA ASN A 264 -12.83 -20.86 12.15
C ASN A 264 -12.65 -21.14 10.64
N ARG A 265 -13.65 -20.89 9.79
CA ARG A 265 -13.55 -21.08 8.35
C ARG A 265 -12.97 -19.85 7.67
N ARG A 266 -11.66 -19.84 7.46
CA ARG A 266 -10.92 -18.73 6.84
C ARG A 266 -11.38 -18.43 5.40
N LYS A 267 -11.67 -19.48 4.65
CA LYS A 267 -12.19 -19.38 3.27
C LYS A 267 -13.47 -18.56 3.20
N ILE A 268 -14.42 -18.76 4.12
CA ILE A 268 -15.71 -18.03 4.13
C ILE A 268 -15.45 -16.52 4.27
N VAL A 269 -14.55 -16.13 5.17
CA VAL A 269 -14.21 -14.71 5.38
C VAL A 269 -13.50 -14.14 4.15
N ALA A 270 -12.58 -14.89 3.54
CA ALA A 270 -11.90 -14.48 2.32
C ALA A 270 -12.88 -14.30 1.14
N VAL A 271 -13.75 -15.28 0.88
CA VAL A 271 -14.77 -15.21 -0.18
C VAL A 271 -15.73 -14.05 0.07
N GLY A 272 -16.25 -13.92 1.30
CA GLY A 272 -17.13 -12.82 1.68
C GLY A 272 -16.49 -11.44 1.44
N GLY A 273 -15.21 -11.30 1.76
CA GLY A 273 -14.47 -10.07 1.49
C GLY A 273 -14.37 -9.73 0.00
N ILE A 274 -14.11 -10.72 -0.84
CA ILE A 274 -14.03 -10.50 -2.30
C ILE A 274 -15.42 -10.19 -2.88
N CYS A 275 -16.49 -10.85 -2.38
CA CYS A 275 -17.87 -10.51 -2.75
C CYS A 275 -18.21 -9.05 -2.35
N CYS A 276 -17.77 -8.59 -1.18
CA CYS A 276 -17.93 -7.18 -0.79
C CYS A 276 -17.18 -6.23 -1.73
N THR A 277 -15.96 -6.57 -2.17
CA THR A 277 -15.22 -5.77 -3.15
C THR A 277 -15.98 -5.70 -4.49
N PHE A 278 -16.53 -6.80 -4.97
CA PHE A 278 -17.37 -6.84 -6.17
C PHE A 278 -18.62 -5.96 -6.01
N ALA A 279 -19.34 -6.13 -4.91
CA ALA A 279 -20.52 -5.31 -4.59
C ALA A 279 -20.16 -3.83 -4.49
N GLY A 280 -19.02 -3.49 -3.93
CA GLY A 280 -18.48 -2.12 -3.86
C GLY A 280 -18.17 -1.54 -5.24
N GLY A 281 -17.63 -2.36 -6.16
CA GLY A 281 -17.43 -1.96 -7.56
C GLY A 281 -18.76 -1.65 -8.26
N VAL A 282 -19.77 -2.51 -8.11
CA VAL A 282 -21.11 -2.30 -8.68
C VAL A 282 -21.80 -1.09 -8.04
N ALA A 283 -21.74 -0.96 -6.71
CA ALA A 283 -22.34 0.16 -5.97
C ALA A 283 -21.70 1.51 -6.38
N GLY A 284 -20.38 1.53 -6.56
CA GLY A 284 -19.69 2.73 -7.03
C GLY A 284 -20.05 3.11 -8.45
N TRP A 285 -20.12 2.14 -9.35
CA TRP A 285 -20.63 2.39 -10.70
C TRP A 285 -22.03 3.01 -10.66
N LEU A 286 -22.97 2.43 -9.93
CA LEU A 286 -24.33 2.96 -9.78
C LEU A 286 -24.34 4.35 -9.13
N ALA A 287 -23.51 4.57 -8.10
CA ALA A 287 -23.44 5.86 -7.41
C ALA A 287 -23.04 7.01 -8.37
N PHE A 288 -22.07 6.79 -9.25
CA PHE A 288 -21.65 7.79 -10.22
C PHE A 288 -22.58 7.86 -11.44
N ALA A 289 -23.15 6.75 -11.91
CA ALA A 289 -24.04 6.72 -13.06
C ALA A 289 -25.43 7.29 -12.76
N CYS A 290 -25.95 7.09 -11.53
CA CYS A 290 -27.30 7.51 -11.13
C CYS A 290 -27.33 8.71 -10.18
N ASN A 291 -26.23 9.49 -10.06
CA ASN A 291 -26.13 10.62 -9.15
C ASN A 291 -26.47 10.28 -7.68
N GLY A 292 -25.94 9.18 -7.18
CA GLY A 292 -26.20 8.67 -5.83
C GLY A 292 -25.64 9.53 -4.67
N GLY A 293 -25.05 10.68 -4.97
CA GLY A 293 -24.52 11.63 -4.02
C GLY A 293 -23.40 11.04 -3.13
N ILE A 294 -23.08 11.74 -2.04
CA ILE A 294 -22.01 11.33 -1.13
C ILE A 294 -22.28 10.00 -0.46
N THR A 295 -23.53 9.71 -0.12
CA THR A 295 -23.92 8.45 0.55
C THR A 295 -23.63 7.25 -0.34
N GLY A 296 -23.98 7.31 -1.63
CA GLY A 296 -23.70 6.26 -2.59
C GLY A 296 -22.20 6.03 -2.76
N VAL A 297 -21.41 7.10 -2.90
CA VAL A 297 -19.95 7.04 -3.04
C VAL A 297 -19.31 6.43 -1.78
N LEU A 298 -19.66 6.90 -0.59
CA LEU A 298 -19.11 6.38 0.66
C LEU A 298 -19.51 4.93 0.90
N THR A 299 -20.74 4.52 0.54
CA THR A 299 -21.16 3.11 0.63
C THR A 299 -20.25 2.22 -0.23
N ALA A 300 -19.98 2.62 -1.47
CA ALA A 300 -19.05 1.90 -2.34
C ALA A 300 -17.63 1.83 -1.76
N PHE A 301 -17.13 2.95 -1.22
CA PHE A 301 -15.81 3.01 -0.59
C PHE A 301 -15.71 2.09 0.61
N PHE A 302 -16.72 2.06 1.48
CA PHE A 302 -16.76 1.17 2.64
C PHE A 302 -16.81 -0.31 2.24
N LEU A 303 -17.61 -0.67 1.24
CA LEU A 303 -17.67 -2.05 0.74
C LEU A 303 -16.31 -2.54 0.20
N ILE A 304 -15.52 -1.65 -0.40
CA ILE A 304 -14.17 -1.98 -0.89
C ILE A 304 -13.14 -1.96 0.24
N ALA A 305 -13.27 -1.07 1.22
CA ALA A 305 -12.31 -0.90 2.30
C ALA A 305 -12.40 -2.00 3.37
N VAL A 306 -13.62 -2.45 3.73
CA VAL A 306 -13.79 -3.51 4.74
C VAL A 306 -12.93 -4.74 4.46
N PRO A 307 -12.97 -5.34 3.26
CA PRO A 307 -12.18 -6.53 2.97
C PRO A 307 -10.68 -6.28 2.86
N ALA A 308 -10.24 -5.06 2.60
CA ALA A 308 -8.80 -4.74 2.61
C ALA A 308 -8.17 -4.96 4.00
N GLY A 309 -8.94 -4.78 5.08
CA GLY A 309 -8.52 -5.14 6.43
C GLY A 309 -8.30 -6.63 6.67
N PHE A 310 -8.78 -7.50 5.78
CA PHE A 310 -8.58 -8.95 5.87
C PHE A 310 -7.25 -9.43 5.27
N PHE A 311 -6.37 -8.53 4.87
CA PHE A 311 -5.09 -8.88 4.25
C PHE A 311 -4.21 -9.84 5.09
N PRO A 312 -4.14 -9.75 6.44
CA PRO A 312 -3.43 -10.74 7.25
C PRO A 312 -3.97 -12.16 7.11
N LEU A 313 -5.28 -12.32 6.88
CA LEU A 313 -5.89 -13.62 6.65
C LEU A 313 -5.33 -14.30 5.39
N TYR A 314 -5.18 -13.55 4.29
CA TYR A 314 -4.56 -14.09 3.07
C TYR A 314 -3.11 -14.49 3.29
N SER A 315 -2.37 -13.73 4.11
CA SER A 315 -0.99 -14.06 4.49
C SER A 315 -0.90 -15.36 5.31
N VAL A 316 -1.87 -15.58 6.21
CA VAL A 316 -1.97 -16.85 6.97
C VAL A 316 -2.30 -18.02 6.05
N ILE A 317 -3.28 -17.87 5.15
CA ILE A 317 -3.62 -18.91 4.16
C ILE A 317 -2.39 -19.24 3.29
N ALA A 318 -1.65 -18.24 2.81
CA ALA A 318 -0.42 -18.44 2.03
C ALA A 318 0.63 -19.24 2.82
N LYS A 319 0.81 -18.89 4.10
CA LYS A 319 1.72 -19.58 5.01
C LYS A 319 1.34 -21.05 5.19
N ASP A 320 0.05 -21.35 5.38
CA ASP A 320 -0.44 -22.71 5.61
C ASP A 320 -0.37 -23.59 4.36
N MET A 321 -0.41 -22.98 3.18
CA MET A 321 -0.22 -23.64 1.89
C MET A 321 1.25 -23.90 1.53
N ALA A 322 2.19 -23.33 2.28
CA ALA A 322 3.62 -23.40 2.04
C ALA A 322 4.29 -24.54 2.83
N PRO A 323 5.39 -25.12 2.32
CA PRO A 323 6.27 -25.96 3.12
C PRO A 323 6.82 -25.17 4.32
N ARG A 324 6.99 -25.83 5.46
CA ARG A 324 7.43 -25.20 6.73
C ARG A 324 8.70 -24.35 6.58
N GLU A 325 9.63 -24.80 5.75
CA GLU A 325 10.91 -24.11 5.49
C GLU A 325 10.75 -22.79 4.74
N TYR A 326 9.64 -22.61 3.99
CA TYR A 326 9.44 -21.47 3.07
C TYR A 326 8.23 -20.60 3.42
N MET A 327 7.68 -20.71 4.63
CA MET A 327 6.52 -19.91 5.06
C MET A 327 6.75 -18.40 4.96
N GLY A 328 7.98 -17.95 5.28
CA GLY A 328 8.35 -16.52 5.14
C GLY A 328 8.33 -16.06 3.70
N LEU A 329 8.81 -16.91 2.76
CA LEU A 329 8.78 -16.59 1.32
C LEU A 329 7.35 -16.54 0.77
N ALA A 330 6.45 -17.40 1.25
CA ALA A 330 5.03 -17.37 0.86
C ALA A 330 4.36 -16.03 1.24
N VAL A 331 4.63 -15.51 2.44
CA VAL A 331 4.14 -14.20 2.89
C VAL A 331 4.79 -13.06 2.10
N ALA A 332 6.08 -13.15 1.78
CA ALA A 332 6.75 -12.15 0.95
C ALA A 332 6.15 -12.08 -0.46
N LEU A 333 5.82 -13.24 -1.05
CA LEU A 333 5.24 -13.33 -2.39
C LEU A 333 3.82 -12.78 -2.45
N ILE A 334 2.98 -13.01 -1.44
CA ILE A 334 1.63 -12.42 -1.43
C ILE A 334 1.70 -10.89 -1.32
N ASN A 335 2.62 -10.37 -0.51
CA ASN A 335 2.87 -8.93 -0.45
C ASN A 335 3.38 -8.37 -1.79
N PHE A 336 4.36 -9.04 -2.40
CA PHE A 336 4.88 -8.66 -3.71
C PHE A 336 3.77 -8.56 -4.75
N MET A 337 2.94 -9.61 -4.88
CA MET A 337 1.83 -9.63 -5.84
C MET A 337 0.79 -8.55 -5.54
N ALA A 338 0.47 -8.30 -4.27
CA ALA A 338 -0.44 -7.22 -3.88
C ALA A 338 0.07 -5.86 -4.38
N PHE A 339 1.34 -5.53 -4.19
CA PHE A 339 1.90 -4.25 -4.65
C PHE A 339 2.05 -4.15 -6.16
N VAL A 340 2.32 -5.26 -6.86
CA VAL A 340 2.27 -5.31 -8.33
C VAL A 340 0.87 -4.98 -8.84
N PHE A 341 -0.17 -5.56 -8.24
CA PHE A 341 -1.56 -5.28 -8.62
C PHE A 341 -1.99 -3.85 -8.28
N ILE A 342 -1.57 -3.30 -7.14
CA ILE A 342 -1.79 -1.87 -6.83
C ILE A 342 -1.23 -1.01 -7.96
N ALA A 343 0.00 -1.26 -8.39
CA ALA A 343 0.63 -0.51 -9.47
C ALA A 343 -0.11 -0.67 -10.81
N LEU A 344 -0.51 -1.89 -11.16
CA LEU A 344 -1.31 -2.17 -12.37
C LEU A 344 -2.63 -1.42 -12.33
N PHE A 345 -3.34 -1.49 -11.21
CA PHE A 345 -4.63 -0.84 -11.02
C PHE A 345 -4.52 0.68 -11.10
N GLN A 346 -3.48 1.28 -10.50
CA GLN A 346 -3.22 2.71 -10.63
C GLN A 346 -2.96 3.13 -12.08
N ASN A 347 -2.19 2.35 -12.84
CA ASN A 347 -1.95 2.63 -14.25
C ASN A 347 -3.23 2.54 -15.08
N ILE A 348 -4.06 1.52 -14.84
CA ILE A 348 -5.33 1.34 -15.58
C ILE A 348 -6.30 2.46 -15.23
N ALA A 349 -6.45 2.79 -13.95
CA ALA A 349 -7.29 3.91 -13.51
C ALA A 349 -6.84 5.24 -14.13
N GLY A 350 -5.51 5.48 -14.21
CA GLY A 350 -4.96 6.65 -14.89
C GLY A 350 -5.31 6.73 -16.37
N ARG A 351 -5.28 5.58 -17.08
CA ARG A 351 -5.69 5.50 -18.49
C ARG A 351 -7.20 5.75 -18.69
N ILE A 352 -8.02 5.22 -17.78
CA ILE A 352 -9.48 5.47 -17.80
C ILE A 352 -9.75 6.97 -17.62
N LEU A 353 -9.12 7.61 -16.62
CA LEU A 353 -9.26 9.05 -16.40
C LEU A 353 -8.77 9.88 -17.59
N GLN A 354 -7.65 9.49 -18.19
CA GLN A 354 -7.10 10.20 -19.36
C GLN A 354 -8.00 10.11 -20.60
N GLY A 355 -8.75 9.02 -20.74
CA GLY A 355 -9.70 8.82 -21.84
C GLY A 355 -10.94 9.74 -21.79
N VAL A 356 -11.11 10.48 -20.70
CA VAL A 356 -12.26 11.38 -20.49
C VAL A 356 -11.75 12.81 -20.26
N ALA A 357 -12.26 13.76 -21.04
CA ALA A 357 -11.84 15.16 -20.95
C ALA A 357 -12.27 15.78 -19.61
N ALA A 358 -11.30 16.26 -18.83
CA ALA A 358 -11.58 17.05 -17.64
C ALA A 358 -11.89 18.51 -18.02
N VAL A 359 -12.92 19.09 -17.43
CA VAL A 359 -13.25 20.51 -17.59
C VAL A 359 -12.71 21.27 -16.39
N LYS A 360 -11.77 22.20 -16.63
CA LYS A 360 -11.10 22.96 -15.54
C LYS A 360 -10.50 22.09 -14.42
N GLY A 361 -10.00 20.88 -14.80
CA GLY A 361 -9.40 19.95 -13.84
C GLY A 361 -10.40 19.10 -13.04
N VAL A 362 -11.71 19.21 -13.33
CA VAL A 362 -12.79 18.39 -12.74
C VAL A 362 -13.16 17.30 -13.74
N PHE A 363 -13.12 16.05 -13.29
CA PHE A 363 -13.54 14.91 -14.10
C PHE A 363 -15.04 14.69 -13.98
N PRO A 364 -15.74 14.36 -15.09
CA PRO A 364 -17.15 14.04 -15.04
C PRO A 364 -17.40 12.68 -14.37
N PRO A 365 -18.63 12.44 -13.87
CA PRO A 365 -18.99 11.20 -13.17
C PRO A 365 -18.67 9.92 -13.95
N GLU A 366 -18.77 9.94 -15.27
CA GLU A 366 -18.53 8.79 -16.16
C GLU A 366 -17.08 8.28 -16.07
N ALA A 367 -16.12 9.17 -15.82
CA ALA A 367 -14.71 8.81 -15.64
C ALA A 367 -14.53 7.95 -14.40
N TYR A 368 -15.19 8.33 -13.31
CA TYR A 368 -15.17 7.54 -12.05
C TYR A 368 -16.00 6.27 -12.18
N ALA A 369 -17.17 6.33 -12.81
CA ALA A 369 -17.99 5.15 -13.10
C ALA A 369 -17.18 4.08 -13.87
N GLY A 370 -16.37 4.48 -14.85
CA GLY A 370 -15.48 3.59 -15.60
C GLY A 370 -14.46 2.86 -14.72
N ILE A 371 -13.91 3.54 -13.69
CA ILE A 371 -12.98 2.92 -12.74
C ILE A 371 -13.70 1.90 -11.86
N PHE A 372 -14.92 2.18 -11.40
CA PHE A 372 -15.70 1.23 -10.60
C PHE A 372 -16.17 0.03 -11.41
N ILE A 373 -16.49 0.20 -12.72
CA ILE A 373 -16.72 -0.92 -13.65
C ILE A 373 -15.45 -1.79 -13.74
N PHE A 374 -14.27 -1.18 -13.87
CA PHE A 374 -13.00 -1.91 -13.88
C PHE A 374 -12.80 -2.70 -12.58
N ILE A 375 -13.06 -2.09 -11.40
CA ILE A 375 -12.98 -2.79 -10.11
C ILE A 375 -13.95 -3.99 -10.09
N ALA A 376 -15.20 -3.81 -10.50
CA ALA A 376 -16.18 -4.90 -10.57
C ALA A 376 -15.75 -6.00 -11.54
N ALA A 377 -15.26 -5.64 -12.73
CA ALA A 377 -14.78 -6.59 -13.74
C ALA A 377 -13.58 -7.42 -13.27
N MET A 378 -12.68 -6.84 -12.46
CA MET A 378 -11.57 -7.58 -11.86
C MET A 378 -12.00 -8.40 -10.64
N ALA A 379 -12.96 -7.90 -9.86
CA ALA A 379 -13.46 -8.60 -8.67
C ALA A 379 -14.33 -9.80 -9.03
N PHE A 380 -15.05 -9.78 -10.14
CA PHE A 380 -15.89 -10.91 -10.58
C PHE A 380 -15.11 -12.23 -10.76
N PRO A 381 -14.05 -12.31 -11.59
CA PRO A 381 -13.22 -13.50 -11.69
C PRO A 381 -12.48 -13.81 -10.37
N ALA A 382 -12.18 -12.80 -9.53
CA ALA A 382 -11.61 -13.02 -8.22
C ALA A 382 -12.59 -13.72 -7.25
N VAL A 383 -13.88 -13.42 -7.31
CA VAL A 383 -14.93 -14.18 -6.60
C VAL A 383 -14.90 -15.63 -7.03
N ILE A 384 -14.93 -15.92 -8.34
CA ILE A 384 -14.91 -17.28 -8.86
C ILE A 384 -13.64 -18.01 -8.40
N SER A 385 -12.46 -17.39 -8.54
CA SER A 385 -11.19 -17.99 -8.15
C SER A 385 -11.11 -18.29 -6.65
N SER A 386 -11.76 -17.47 -5.81
CA SER A 386 -11.75 -17.63 -4.35
C SER A 386 -12.45 -18.91 -3.88
N PHE A 387 -13.41 -19.43 -4.63
CA PHE A 387 -14.05 -20.72 -4.31
C PHE A 387 -13.11 -21.91 -4.44
N PHE A 388 -12.03 -21.79 -5.19
CA PHE A 388 -11.03 -22.85 -5.37
C PHE A 388 -9.82 -22.71 -4.41
N ILE A 389 -9.78 -21.68 -3.57
CA ILE A 389 -8.79 -21.55 -2.49
C ILE A 389 -9.10 -22.65 -1.46
N PRO A 390 -8.09 -23.41 -0.99
CA PRO A 390 -8.30 -24.44 0.02
C PRO A 390 -8.72 -23.83 1.35
N GLU A 391 -9.57 -24.54 2.11
CA GLU A 391 -9.81 -24.20 3.51
C GLU A 391 -8.58 -24.57 4.32
N THR A 392 -8.05 -23.63 5.07
CA THR A 392 -6.93 -23.84 6.01
C THR A 392 -7.48 -23.66 7.41
N CYS A 393 -8.08 -24.71 7.98
CA CYS A 393 -8.45 -24.73 9.39
C CYS A 393 -7.22 -24.93 10.25
N ASP A 394 -7.16 -24.26 11.42
CA ASP A 394 -6.27 -24.70 12.50
C ASP A 394 -6.69 -26.13 12.90
N LYS A 395 -5.78 -27.10 12.65
CA LYS A 395 -5.88 -28.43 13.21
C LYS A 395 -5.48 -28.43 14.67
#